data_b0207d25a096f60cd74bb963a4448626
#
_entry.id   b0207d25a096f60cd74bb963a4448626
#
_cell.length_a   1.000
_cell.length_b   1.000
_cell.length_c   1.000
_cell.angle_alpha   90.00
_cell.angle_beta   90.00
_cell.angle_gamma   90.00
#
_symmetry.space_group_name_H-M   'P 1'
#
loop_
_entity.id
_entity.type
_entity.pdbx_description
1 polymer ?
#
loop_
_entity_poly.entity_id
_entity_poly.type
_entity_poly.pdbx_seq_one_letter_code
_entity_poly.pdbx_strand_id
1 'polypeptide(L)'
;MITYQRFVLDNGLKLIVHEDNSTPMAVVNVLYDVGARDENPEQTGFAHLFEHLMFGGSVNIPDYDAPLQVAGGENNAYTTNDLTNYYCQVPVQNLETAFWLESDRMLSLAFSEKSLSVQRKVVCEEFKEHYINKPYGDLWHKMRELAFSVHPYRWMTIGKELKHVEDAKIDDVKQFFKKHYCPANAILVVAGPMPAAEVKALADKWFGPIDSGEKYHRQLPIEPVQKEAHRLEIRANVPVNAFVKTWHMAGRLDDGYYIADLLTEILGGGGSSRLFQSLVKEQQLFSGIDCYHYGSVDPGLFTIEGKLVQGVDMAKAEAAVMEQIDIIRKELVSTQELQKVKNKTESVMAFEDMGISSRASSLAFYELLGDANLMNTELEKYYAVTVEDIRNYSNDLFAETNSNTIWYLSK
;
A
#
# COMPACT_ATOMS: atom_id res chain seq x y z
N MET A 1 0.60 23.31 6.63
CA MET A 1 1.96 22.98 6.17
C MET A 1 2.68 22.24 7.29
N ILE A 2 3.16 21.04 7.03
CA ILE A 2 3.91 20.23 8.00
C ILE A 2 5.38 20.62 7.93
N THR A 3 5.93 21.06 9.06
CA THR A 3 7.36 21.43 9.19
C THR A 3 8.16 20.25 9.70
N TYR A 4 9.36 20.07 9.19
CA TYR A 4 10.26 18.99 9.62
C TYR A 4 11.72 19.38 9.39
N GLN A 5 12.62 18.67 10.07
CA GLN A 5 14.05 18.74 9.82
C GLN A 5 14.55 17.39 9.31
N ARG A 6 15.47 17.42 8.34
CA ARG A 6 16.01 16.22 7.70
C ARG A 6 17.50 16.11 7.98
N PHE A 7 17.92 14.91 8.38
CA PHE A 7 19.31 14.54 8.62
C PHE A 7 19.63 13.22 7.90
N VAL A 8 20.91 12.96 7.72
CA VAL A 8 21.41 11.65 7.31
C VAL A 8 22.51 11.26 8.30
N LEU A 9 22.41 10.08 8.90
CA LEU A 9 23.42 9.56 9.81
C LEU A 9 24.61 9.04 9.01
N ASP A 10 25.76 8.87 9.67
CA ASP A 10 27.00 8.41 9.03
C ASP A 10 26.86 7.02 8.37
N ASN A 11 25.96 6.19 8.88
CA ASN A 11 25.63 4.88 8.31
C ASN A 11 24.57 4.92 7.20
N GLY A 12 24.18 6.11 6.73
CA GLY A 12 23.24 6.30 5.63
C GLY A 12 21.77 6.29 6.00
N LEU A 13 21.41 6.05 7.27
CA LEU A 13 20.01 6.15 7.74
C LEU A 13 19.50 7.58 7.54
N LYS A 14 18.41 7.74 6.83
CA LYS A 14 17.72 9.01 6.70
C LYS A 14 16.85 9.23 7.95
N LEU A 15 16.99 10.40 8.58
CA LEU A 15 16.19 10.80 9.72
C LEU A 15 15.38 12.03 9.38
N ILE A 16 14.07 11.98 9.62
CA ILE A 16 13.17 13.13 9.58
C ILE A 16 12.61 13.34 10.97
N VAL A 17 12.64 14.59 11.44
CA VAL A 17 12.07 14.99 12.73
C VAL A 17 10.97 16.01 12.50
N HIS A 18 9.77 15.71 12.95
CA HIS A 18 8.61 16.59 12.97
C HIS A 18 8.30 16.98 14.42
N GLU A 19 8.69 18.20 14.80
CA GLU A 19 8.39 18.75 16.11
C GLU A 19 6.91 19.16 16.19
N ASP A 20 6.16 18.45 17.04
CA ASP A 20 4.74 18.72 17.28
C ASP A 20 4.41 18.73 18.78
N ASN A 21 4.11 19.92 19.28
CA ASN A 21 3.79 20.16 20.69
C ASN A 21 2.27 20.05 20.99
N SER A 22 1.46 19.61 20.03
CA SER A 22 0.01 19.49 20.20
C SER A 22 -0.41 18.25 21.01
N THR A 23 0.49 17.31 21.22
CA THR A 23 0.25 16.06 21.93
C THR A 23 1.44 15.69 22.81
N PRO A 24 1.23 15.01 23.98
CA PRO A 24 2.31 14.49 24.82
C PRO A 24 2.88 13.17 24.29
N MET A 25 2.41 12.68 23.15
CA MET A 25 2.83 11.41 22.53
C MET A 25 3.94 11.66 21.51
N ALA A 26 4.81 10.69 21.37
CA ALA A 26 5.83 10.65 20.33
C ALA A 26 5.68 9.38 19.49
N VAL A 27 5.94 9.49 18.20
CA VAL A 27 5.91 8.38 17.23
C VAL A 27 7.31 8.15 16.70
N VAL A 28 7.75 6.90 16.70
CA VAL A 28 8.94 6.43 15.98
C VAL A 28 8.46 5.54 14.86
N ASN A 29 8.72 5.94 13.62
CA ASN A 29 8.33 5.23 12.41
C ASN A 29 9.57 4.86 11.61
N VAL A 30 9.73 3.58 11.31
CA VAL A 30 10.83 3.06 10.50
C VAL A 30 10.25 2.43 9.24
N LEU A 31 10.50 3.05 8.10
CA LEU A 31 10.14 2.55 6.79
C LEU A 31 11.35 1.93 6.11
N TYR A 32 11.21 0.68 5.66
CA TYR A 32 12.20 0.00 4.83
C TYR A 32 11.76 0.02 3.37
N ASP A 33 12.69 0.38 2.46
CA ASP A 33 12.47 0.38 1.01
C ASP A 33 12.52 -1.06 0.47
N VAL A 34 11.57 -1.86 0.91
CA VAL A 34 11.37 -3.25 0.50
C VAL A 34 9.91 -3.63 0.65
N GLY A 35 9.33 -4.21 -0.38
CA GLY A 35 7.97 -4.73 -0.39
C GLY A 35 7.87 -6.02 -1.21
N ALA A 36 6.65 -6.47 -1.47
CA ALA A 36 6.43 -7.71 -2.21
C ALA A 36 7.03 -7.69 -3.64
N ARG A 37 7.20 -6.52 -4.25
CA ARG A 37 7.83 -6.40 -5.58
C ARG A 37 9.33 -6.75 -5.59
N ASP A 38 9.99 -6.77 -4.43
CA ASP A 38 11.42 -7.03 -4.29
C ASP A 38 11.74 -8.51 -4.05
N GLU A 39 10.71 -9.34 -4.03
CA GLU A 39 10.82 -10.78 -3.78
C GLU A 39 11.28 -11.55 -5.01
N ASN A 40 11.87 -12.72 -4.78
CA ASN A 40 12.11 -13.68 -5.84
C ASN A 40 10.77 -14.29 -6.29
N PRO A 41 10.47 -14.35 -7.60
CA PRO A 41 9.24 -14.96 -8.11
C PRO A 41 8.96 -16.41 -7.66
N GLU A 42 10.02 -17.14 -7.29
CA GLU A 42 9.95 -18.53 -6.78
C GLU A 42 9.90 -18.59 -5.23
N GLN A 43 9.94 -17.43 -4.55
CA GLN A 43 9.95 -17.29 -3.08
C GLN A 43 9.20 -16.04 -2.66
N THR A 44 7.90 -15.98 -2.95
CA THR A 44 7.05 -14.82 -2.66
C THR A 44 6.39 -14.92 -1.28
N GLY A 45 5.94 -13.78 -0.73
CA GLY A 45 5.37 -13.67 0.61
C GLY A 45 6.43 -13.42 1.70
N PHE A 46 7.69 -13.20 1.33
CA PHE A 46 8.78 -12.99 2.26
C PHE A 46 8.71 -11.62 2.95
N ALA A 47 8.34 -10.56 2.24
CA ALA A 47 8.21 -9.24 2.86
C ALA A 47 7.15 -9.25 3.97
N HIS A 48 6.02 -9.90 3.75
CA HIS A 48 4.97 -10.07 4.75
C HIS A 48 5.38 -11.04 5.87
N LEU A 49 6.05 -12.15 5.56
CA LEU A 49 6.61 -13.03 6.58
C LEU A 49 7.60 -12.28 7.48
N PHE A 50 8.39 -11.35 6.91
CA PHE A 50 9.29 -10.50 7.68
C PHE A 50 8.56 -9.53 8.59
N GLU A 51 7.44 -8.95 8.16
CA GLU A 51 6.61 -8.14 9.04
C GLU A 51 6.30 -8.90 10.34
N HIS A 52 5.86 -10.16 10.24
CA HIS A 52 5.61 -11.00 11.40
C HIS A 52 6.88 -11.35 12.19
N LEU A 53 7.99 -11.66 11.52
CA LEU A 53 9.25 -12.03 12.18
C LEU A 53 9.85 -10.88 12.98
N MET A 54 9.66 -9.65 12.58
CA MET A 54 10.16 -8.45 13.25
C MET A 54 9.53 -8.23 14.64
N PHE A 55 8.38 -8.84 14.92
CA PHE A 55 7.75 -8.85 16.24
C PHE A 55 8.13 -10.09 17.08
N GLY A 56 8.84 -11.03 16.50
CA GLY A 56 9.28 -12.27 17.17
C GLY A 56 10.45 -12.12 18.13
N GLY A 57 10.87 -10.88 18.39
CA GLY A 57 12.00 -10.54 19.25
C GLY A 57 13.32 -10.44 18.49
N SER A 58 14.28 -9.81 19.14
CA SER A 58 15.66 -9.66 18.68
C SER A 58 16.63 -10.45 19.59
N VAL A 59 17.91 -10.43 19.26
CA VAL A 59 18.93 -11.15 20.06
C VAL A 59 18.97 -10.64 21.50
N ASN A 60 18.80 -9.33 21.71
CA ASN A 60 18.88 -8.72 23.03
C ASN A 60 17.50 -8.54 23.69
N ILE A 61 16.42 -8.55 22.89
CA ILE A 61 15.05 -8.30 23.35
C ILE A 61 14.16 -9.46 22.89
N PRO A 62 13.99 -10.49 23.74
CA PRO A 62 13.22 -11.70 23.37
C PRO A 62 11.72 -11.44 23.14
N ASP A 63 11.17 -10.39 23.73
CA ASP A 63 9.78 -9.98 23.64
C ASP A 63 9.75 -8.48 23.39
N TYR A 64 9.30 -8.10 22.18
CA TYR A 64 9.23 -6.71 21.74
C TYR A 64 8.09 -5.94 22.44
N ASP A 65 6.95 -6.59 22.67
CA ASP A 65 5.74 -5.94 23.16
C ASP A 65 5.80 -5.65 24.65
N ALA A 66 6.41 -6.53 25.44
CA ALA A 66 6.42 -6.39 26.89
C ALA A 66 7.07 -5.06 27.38
N PRO A 67 8.29 -4.66 26.96
CA PRO A 67 8.85 -3.37 27.35
C PRO A 67 8.09 -2.18 26.75
N LEU A 68 7.50 -2.31 25.57
CA LEU A 68 6.70 -1.26 24.96
C LEU A 68 5.40 -1.01 25.75
N GLN A 69 4.72 -2.07 26.19
CA GLN A 69 3.52 -1.96 27.03
C GLN A 69 3.83 -1.34 28.39
N VAL A 70 4.95 -1.71 29.01
CA VAL A 70 5.41 -1.09 30.27
C VAL A 70 5.68 0.41 30.07
N ALA A 71 6.19 0.80 28.92
CA ALA A 71 6.39 2.20 28.53
C ALA A 71 5.07 2.95 28.18
N GLY A 72 3.91 2.26 28.21
CA GLY A 72 2.63 2.83 27.82
C GLY A 72 2.50 3.07 26.32
N GLY A 73 3.21 2.28 25.52
CA GLY A 73 3.24 2.40 24.07
C GLY A 73 2.39 1.35 23.37
N GLU A 74 2.13 1.62 22.10
CA GLU A 74 1.50 0.73 21.13
C GLU A 74 2.31 0.69 19.84
N ASN A 75 2.18 -0.37 19.08
CA ASN A 75 2.87 -0.53 17.80
C ASN A 75 1.96 -1.12 16.74
N ASN A 76 2.36 -0.97 15.50
CA ASN A 76 1.81 -1.70 14.36
C ASN A 76 2.81 -1.73 13.20
N ALA A 77 2.49 -2.52 12.17
CA ALA A 77 3.23 -2.56 10.93
C ALA A 77 2.31 -2.84 9.75
N TYR A 78 2.79 -2.60 8.55
CA TYR A 78 2.14 -3.04 7.32
C TYR A 78 3.15 -3.24 6.20
N THR A 79 2.85 -4.20 5.34
CA THR A 79 3.59 -4.48 4.12
C THR A 79 2.72 -4.20 2.90
N THR A 80 3.30 -3.48 1.95
CA THR A 80 2.69 -3.24 0.63
C THR A 80 3.50 -3.93 -0.47
N ASN A 81 3.12 -3.69 -1.71
CA ASN A 81 3.97 -4.11 -2.81
C ASN A 81 5.32 -3.40 -2.80
N ASP A 82 5.40 -2.18 -2.29
CA ASP A 82 6.50 -1.25 -2.48
C ASP A 82 7.39 -1.04 -1.26
N LEU A 83 6.83 -1.20 -0.07
CA LEU A 83 7.50 -0.88 1.19
C LEU A 83 7.00 -1.75 2.34
N THR A 84 7.79 -1.80 3.43
CA THR A 84 7.37 -2.33 4.73
C THR A 84 7.61 -1.26 5.79
N ASN A 85 6.58 -0.93 6.55
CA ASN A 85 6.59 0.14 7.53
C ASN A 85 6.28 -0.37 8.93
N TYR A 86 7.08 0.05 9.91
CA TYR A 86 6.90 -0.25 11.32
C TYR A 86 6.78 1.05 12.08
N TYR A 87 5.88 1.12 13.03
CA TYR A 87 5.77 2.31 13.87
C TYR A 87 5.33 1.94 15.29
N CYS A 88 5.81 2.74 16.23
CA CYS A 88 5.34 2.69 17.60
C CYS A 88 5.07 4.11 18.10
N GLN A 89 4.09 4.21 18.98
CA GLN A 89 3.71 5.45 19.64
C GLN A 89 3.85 5.26 21.14
N VAL A 90 4.53 6.21 21.79
CA VAL A 90 4.79 6.18 23.24
C VAL A 90 4.57 7.56 23.84
N PRO A 91 4.29 7.66 25.15
CA PRO A 91 4.46 8.94 25.86
C PRO A 91 5.87 9.47 25.68
N VAL A 92 6.02 10.78 25.45
CA VAL A 92 7.31 11.39 25.08
C VAL A 92 8.45 11.11 26.05
N GLN A 93 8.15 11.02 27.36
CA GLN A 93 9.14 10.68 28.39
C GLN A 93 9.74 9.28 28.23
N ASN A 94 9.09 8.39 27.46
CA ASN A 94 9.52 7.04 27.20
C ASN A 94 10.00 6.85 25.74
N LEU A 95 10.27 7.95 25.02
CA LEU A 95 10.71 7.93 23.63
C LEU A 95 11.98 7.07 23.44
N GLU A 96 12.90 7.09 24.38
CA GLU A 96 14.13 6.32 24.28
C GLU A 96 13.88 4.79 24.29
N THR A 97 12.80 4.32 24.92
CA THR A 97 12.40 2.91 24.84
C THR A 97 12.05 2.53 23.39
N ALA A 98 11.35 3.38 22.67
CA ALA A 98 11.04 3.14 21.26
C ALA A 98 12.30 3.11 20.39
N PHE A 99 13.26 4.01 20.61
CA PHE A 99 14.57 3.98 19.94
C PHE A 99 15.35 2.70 20.20
N TRP A 100 15.37 2.26 21.46
CA TRP A 100 16.02 1.01 21.82
C TRP A 100 15.39 -0.19 21.12
N LEU A 101 14.07 -0.31 21.13
CA LEU A 101 13.35 -1.42 20.50
C LEU A 101 13.56 -1.47 18.98
N GLU A 102 13.37 -0.33 18.31
CA GLU A 102 13.49 -0.23 16.85
C GLU A 102 14.92 -0.45 16.37
N SER A 103 15.91 0.10 17.07
CA SER A 103 17.31 -0.07 16.72
C SER A 103 17.79 -1.50 16.94
N ASP A 104 17.34 -2.17 18.01
CA ASP A 104 17.78 -3.53 18.32
C ASP A 104 17.24 -4.53 17.28
N ARG A 105 15.99 -4.39 16.84
CA ARG A 105 15.46 -5.27 15.78
C ARG A 105 16.08 -4.99 14.40
N MET A 106 16.53 -3.77 14.11
CA MET A 106 17.32 -3.47 12.92
C MET A 106 18.73 -4.07 13.01
N LEU A 107 19.34 -4.04 14.19
CA LEU A 107 20.68 -4.58 14.41
C LEU A 107 20.72 -6.10 14.25
N SER A 108 19.76 -6.83 14.86
CA SER A 108 19.84 -8.28 14.94
C SER A 108 18.52 -8.93 15.37
N LEU A 109 17.85 -9.60 14.48
CA LEU A 109 16.71 -10.45 14.84
C LEU A 109 17.15 -11.78 15.47
N ALA A 110 16.29 -12.31 16.36
CA ALA A 110 16.49 -13.63 16.96
C ALA A 110 16.06 -14.74 15.97
N PHE A 111 16.81 -14.91 14.89
CA PHE A 111 16.56 -15.95 13.88
C PHE A 111 16.71 -17.35 14.46
N SER A 112 15.60 -17.98 14.80
CA SER A 112 15.56 -19.37 15.24
C SER A 112 14.58 -20.18 14.40
N GLU A 113 14.86 -21.48 14.23
CA GLU A 113 13.93 -22.40 13.57
C GLU A 113 12.57 -22.42 14.27
N LYS A 114 12.54 -22.24 15.59
CA LYS A 114 11.29 -22.17 16.36
C LYS A 114 10.48 -20.92 15.97
N SER A 115 11.09 -19.74 15.97
CA SER A 115 10.43 -18.50 15.61
C SER A 115 9.91 -18.55 14.17
N LEU A 116 10.77 -18.96 13.22
CA LEU A 116 10.37 -19.13 11.82
C LEU A 116 9.22 -20.11 11.66
N SER A 117 9.27 -21.28 12.35
CA SER A 117 8.20 -22.28 12.27
C SER A 117 6.86 -21.75 12.81
N VAL A 118 6.88 -20.90 13.84
CA VAL A 118 5.66 -20.27 14.38
C VAL A 118 5.10 -19.29 13.34
N GLN A 119 5.91 -18.35 12.85
CA GLN A 119 5.43 -17.31 11.95
C GLN A 119 5.02 -17.87 10.57
N ARG A 120 5.72 -18.87 10.05
CA ARG A 120 5.25 -19.59 8.85
C ARG A 120 3.85 -20.15 9.02
N LYS A 121 3.55 -20.77 10.17
CA LYS A 121 2.21 -21.30 10.42
C LYS A 121 1.15 -20.20 10.49
N VAL A 122 1.46 -19.07 11.14
CA VAL A 122 0.56 -17.92 11.24
C VAL A 122 0.24 -17.40 9.84
N VAL A 123 1.26 -17.07 9.04
CA VAL A 123 1.08 -16.54 7.68
C VAL A 123 0.38 -17.56 6.75
N CYS A 124 0.69 -18.86 6.89
CA CYS A 124 0.00 -19.91 6.13
C CYS A 124 -1.49 -20.04 6.50
N GLU A 125 -1.85 -19.92 7.77
CA GLU A 125 -3.26 -19.93 8.18
C GLU A 125 -3.97 -18.66 7.70
N GLU A 126 -3.33 -17.50 7.77
CA GLU A 126 -3.84 -16.24 7.22
C GLU A 126 -4.08 -16.35 5.70
N PHE A 127 -3.14 -16.93 4.95
CA PHE A 127 -3.31 -17.21 3.53
C PHE A 127 -4.54 -18.08 3.27
N LYS A 128 -4.72 -19.16 4.04
CA LYS A 128 -5.88 -20.05 3.90
C LYS A 128 -7.19 -19.34 4.24
N GLU A 129 -7.22 -18.57 5.33
CA GLU A 129 -8.41 -17.86 5.78
C GLU A 129 -8.87 -16.83 4.77
N HIS A 130 -7.97 -15.99 4.27
CA HIS A 130 -8.32 -14.86 3.42
C HIS A 130 -8.44 -15.20 1.94
N TYR A 131 -7.69 -16.19 1.45
CA TYR A 131 -7.56 -16.44 0.01
C TYR A 131 -8.07 -17.82 -0.44
N ILE A 132 -8.09 -18.83 0.41
CA ILE A 132 -8.56 -20.17 0.04
C ILE A 132 -9.98 -20.42 0.55
N ASN A 133 -10.24 -20.15 1.82
CA ASN A 133 -11.49 -20.51 2.49
C ASN A 133 -12.59 -19.46 2.37
N LYS A 134 -12.26 -18.24 1.90
CA LYS A 134 -13.20 -17.14 1.75
C LYS A 134 -13.82 -17.15 0.34
N PRO A 135 -15.14 -16.95 0.20
CA PRO A 135 -15.75 -16.69 -1.11
C PRO A 135 -15.03 -15.55 -1.85
N TYR A 136 -14.73 -15.74 -3.12
CA TYR A 136 -13.94 -14.82 -3.95
C TYR A 136 -12.49 -14.61 -3.49
N GLY A 137 -11.96 -15.42 -2.59
CA GLY A 137 -10.64 -15.20 -1.99
C GLY A 137 -9.49 -15.22 -3.02
N ASP A 138 -9.59 -16.02 -4.07
CA ASP A 138 -8.59 -16.11 -5.16
C ASP A 138 -8.74 -15.03 -6.25
N LEU A 139 -9.77 -14.19 -6.17
CA LEU A 139 -10.10 -13.21 -7.21
C LEU A 139 -8.90 -12.29 -7.54
N TRP A 140 -8.28 -11.71 -6.52
CA TRP A 140 -7.17 -10.79 -6.71
C TRP A 140 -5.86 -11.47 -7.14
N HIS A 141 -5.61 -12.70 -6.72
CA HIS A 141 -4.51 -13.49 -7.26
C HIS A 141 -4.68 -13.69 -8.78
N LYS A 142 -5.89 -14.09 -9.21
CA LYS A 142 -6.22 -14.27 -10.62
C LYS A 142 -6.19 -12.97 -11.42
N MET A 143 -6.70 -11.86 -10.86
CA MET A 143 -6.69 -10.58 -11.53
C MET A 143 -5.27 -10.06 -11.76
N ARG A 144 -4.41 -10.15 -10.75
CA ARG A 144 -3.02 -9.71 -10.89
C ARG A 144 -2.23 -10.57 -11.87
N GLU A 145 -2.41 -11.89 -11.85
CA GLU A 145 -1.82 -12.79 -12.85
C GLU A 145 -2.32 -12.50 -14.28
N LEU A 146 -3.58 -12.08 -14.43
CA LEU A 146 -4.17 -11.73 -15.71
C LEU A 146 -3.63 -10.39 -16.24
N ALA A 147 -3.46 -9.40 -15.35
CA ALA A 147 -3.07 -8.06 -15.70
C ALA A 147 -1.55 -7.89 -15.90
N PHE A 148 -0.72 -8.55 -15.09
CA PHE A 148 0.73 -8.40 -15.15
C PHE A 148 1.40 -9.66 -15.69
N SER A 149 2.20 -9.50 -16.72
CA SER A 149 2.93 -10.59 -17.36
C SER A 149 4.32 -10.81 -16.77
N VAL A 150 5.04 -9.72 -16.47
CA VAL A 150 6.43 -9.76 -16.00
C VAL A 150 6.66 -8.96 -14.71
N HIS A 151 5.90 -7.88 -14.49
CA HIS A 151 6.10 -7.02 -13.32
C HIS A 151 5.74 -7.75 -12.02
N PRO A 152 6.50 -7.59 -10.92
CA PRO A 152 6.23 -8.24 -9.64
C PRO A 152 4.87 -7.91 -9.00
N TYR A 153 4.15 -6.89 -9.44
CA TYR A 153 2.77 -6.65 -9.00
C TYR A 153 1.79 -7.76 -9.40
N ARG A 154 2.26 -8.77 -10.13
CA ARG A 154 1.48 -9.97 -10.46
C ARG A 154 1.18 -10.89 -9.27
N TRP A 155 1.83 -10.70 -8.12
CA TRP A 155 1.50 -11.43 -6.88
C TRP A 155 1.10 -10.50 -5.74
N MET A 156 0.40 -11.07 -4.78
CA MET A 156 -0.07 -10.40 -3.58
C MET A 156 1.06 -10.33 -2.52
N THR A 157 0.94 -9.42 -1.57
CA THR A 157 1.89 -9.31 -0.44
C THR A 157 2.00 -10.58 0.39
N ILE A 158 0.91 -11.32 0.53
CA ILE A 158 0.87 -12.63 1.20
C ILE A 158 1.64 -13.73 0.44
N GLY A 159 2.03 -13.49 -0.80
CA GLY A 159 2.69 -14.41 -1.70
C GLY A 159 1.79 -14.93 -2.83
N LYS A 160 2.43 -15.43 -3.88
CA LYS A 160 1.77 -16.04 -5.03
C LYS A 160 1.18 -17.42 -4.69
N GLU A 161 1.93 -18.22 -3.96
CA GLU A 161 1.60 -19.59 -3.59
C GLU A 161 1.91 -19.83 -2.12
N LEU A 162 0.99 -20.52 -1.43
CA LEU A 162 1.14 -20.91 -0.03
C LEU A 162 2.47 -21.64 0.23
N LYS A 163 2.87 -22.49 -0.72
CA LYS A 163 4.10 -23.28 -0.63
C LYS A 163 5.37 -22.44 -0.51
N HIS A 164 5.43 -21.26 -1.09
CA HIS A 164 6.59 -20.37 -0.97
C HIS A 164 6.86 -19.98 0.48
N VAL A 165 5.81 -19.76 1.26
CA VAL A 165 5.92 -19.47 2.70
C VAL A 165 6.16 -20.75 3.51
N GLU A 166 5.48 -21.87 3.18
CA GLU A 166 5.66 -23.15 3.86
C GLU A 166 7.11 -23.66 3.77
N ASP A 167 7.74 -23.51 2.62
CA ASP A 167 9.08 -24.01 2.31
C ASP A 167 10.20 -23.00 2.68
N ALA A 168 9.86 -21.81 3.22
CA ALA A 168 10.83 -20.78 3.59
C ALA A 168 11.85 -21.31 4.60
N LYS A 169 13.15 -21.16 4.28
CA LYS A 169 14.27 -21.64 5.12
C LYS A 169 14.92 -20.50 5.88
N ILE A 170 15.50 -20.82 7.02
CA ILE A 170 16.17 -19.84 7.86
C ILE A 170 17.30 -19.08 7.15
N ASP A 171 17.99 -19.73 6.22
CA ASP A 171 19.08 -19.09 5.46
C ASP A 171 18.54 -18.07 4.45
N ASP A 172 17.41 -18.37 3.80
CA ASP A 172 16.75 -17.44 2.88
C ASP A 172 16.25 -16.20 3.65
N VAL A 173 15.69 -16.43 4.83
CA VAL A 173 15.24 -15.38 5.75
C VAL A 173 16.41 -14.48 6.18
N LYS A 174 17.54 -15.05 6.58
CA LYS A 174 18.73 -14.26 6.94
C LYS A 174 19.30 -13.47 5.78
N GLN A 175 19.30 -14.03 4.56
CA GLN A 175 19.74 -13.32 3.36
C GLN A 175 18.82 -12.13 3.03
N PHE A 176 17.49 -12.32 3.12
CA PHE A 176 16.53 -11.27 2.89
C PHE A 176 16.68 -10.13 3.90
N PHE A 177 16.85 -10.45 5.20
CA PHE A 177 17.13 -9.46 6.24
C PHE A 177 18.39 -8.66 5.93
N LYS A 178 19.51 -9.33 5.73
CA LYS A 178 20.80 -8.69 5.46
C LYS A 178 20.75 -7.77 4.24
N LYS A 179 19.97 -8.14 3.23
CA LYS A 179 19.85 -7.38 1.98
C LYS A 179 19.00 -6.12 2.16
N HIS A 180 17.93 -6.18 2.94
CA HIS A 180 16.89 -5.15 2.92
C HIS A 180 16.73 -4.38 4.23
N TYR A 181 17.00 -5.00 5.38
CA TYR A 181 16.77 -4.42 6.70
C TYR A 181 18.04 -3.81 7.29
N CYS A 182 18.50 -2.73 6.68
CA CYS A 182 19.72 -2.03 7.10
C CYS A 182 19.53 -0.51 7.05
N PRO A 183 20.36 0.27 7.77
CA PRO A 183 20.27 1.73 7.79
C PRO A 183 20.24 2.40 6.41
N ALA A 184 21.10 1.94 5.49
CA ALA A 184 21.18 2.52 4.13
C ALA A 184 19.88 2.35 3.31
N ASN A 185 19.02 1.41 3.70
CA ASN A 185 17.74 1.11 3.04
C ASN A 185 16.52 1.51 3.88
N ALA A 186 16.72 2.35 4.92
CA ALA A 186 15.66 2.73 5.85
C ALA A 186 15.48 4.25 5.95
N ILE A 187 14.27 4.63 6.35
CA ILE A 187 13.89 6.00 6.69
C ILE A 187 13.29 5.97 8.09
N LEU A 188 13.91 6.71 9.01
CA LEU A 188 13.44 6.90 10.36
C LEU A 188 12.72 8.25 10.45
N VAL A 189 11.46 8.26 10.85
CA VAL A 189 10.71 9.48 11.14
C VAL A 189 10.34 9.49 12.61
N VAL A 190 10.66 10.60 13.28
CA VAL A 190 10.26 10.83 14.68
C VAL A 190 9.38 12.05 14.72
N ALA A 191 8.16 11.90 15.22
CA ALA A 191 7.20 12.99 15.38
C ALA A 191 6.80 13.11 16.86
N GLY A 192 6.79 14.32 17.41
CA GLY A 192 6.41 14.55 18.80
C GLY A 192 6.96 15.85 19.38
N PRO A 193 6.70 16.12 20.67
CA PRO A 193 7.09 17.36 21.35
C PRO A 193 8.55 17.32 21.82
N MET A 194 9.48 17.04 20.89
CA MET A 194 10.91 17.02 21.19
C MET A 194 11.70 17.84 20.19
N PRO A 195 12.71 18.63 20.65
CA PRO A 195 13.60 19.35 19.76
C PRO A 195 14.36 18.40 18.83
N ALA A 196 14.49 18.77 17.57
CA ALA A 196 15.17 17.94 16.57
C ALA A 196 16.61 17.58 16.94
N ALA A 197 17.32 18.45 17.66
CA ALA A 197 18.68 18.17 18.12
C ALA A 197 18.74 17.01 19.13
N GLU A 198 17.76 16.89 20.02
CA GLU A 198 17.66 15.82 21.00
C GLU A 198 17.31 14.49 20.30
N VAL A 199 16.36 14.53 19.38
CA VAL A 199 16.01 13.35 18.56
C VAL A 199 17.20 12.87 17.73
N LYS A 200 17.97 13.81 17.14
CA LYS A 200 19.20 13.48 16.40
C LYS A 200 20.23 12.78 17.29
N ALA A 201 20.41 13.29 18.51
CA ALA A 201 21.35 12.67 19.48
C ALA A 201 20.90 11.25 19.88
N LEU A 202 19.59 11.01 20.06
CA LEU A 202 19.06 9.67 20.29
C LEU A 202 19.27 8.76 19.07
N ALA A 203 19.06 9.26 17.87
CA ALA A 203 19.28 8.51 16.64
C ALA A 203 20.76 8.13 16.47
N ASP A 204 21.68 9.05 16.73
CA ASP A 204 23.12 8.77 16.71
C ASP A 204 23.51 7.73 17.75
N LYS A 205 22.93 7.79 18.94
CA LYS A 205 23.20 6.85 20.04
C LYS A 205 22.75 5.43 19.70
N TRP A 206 21.52 5.28 19.21
CA TRP A 206 20.87 3.99 19.07
C TRP A 206 21.06 3.35 17.69
N PHE A 207 20.92 4.14 16.63
CA PHE A 207 21.05 3.66 15.24
C PHE A 207 22.46 3.86 14.66
N GLY A 208 23.20 4.88 15.12
CA GLY A 208 24.52 5.20 14.60
C GLY A 208 25.51 4.03 14.62
N PRO A 209 25.57 3.20 15.69
CA PRO A 209 26.47 2.02 15.76
C PRO A 209 26.11 0.87 14.81
N ILE A 210 24.92 0.88 14.19
CA ILE A 210 24.49 -0.20 13.29
C ILE A 210 25.25 -0.09 11.97
N ASP A 211 25.75 -1.21 11.46
CA ASP A 211 26.41 -1.26 10.15
C ASP A 211 25.48 -0.72 9.05
N SER A 212 26.02 0.12 8.20
CA SER A 212 25.29 0.74 7.08
C SER A 212 24.53 -0.27 6.23
N GLY A 213 25.10 -1.44 6.00
CA GLY A 213 24.64 -2.34 4.95
C GLY A 213 24.87 -1.76 3.55
N GLU A 214 24.47 -2.49 2.54
CA GLU A 214 24.49 -2.02 1.16
C GLU A 214 23.11 -1.45 0.78
N LYS A 215 23.09 -0.24 0.22
CA LYS A 215 21.85 0.31 -0.32
C LYS A 215 21.33 -0.59 -1.43
N TYR A 216 20.10 -1.04 -1.28
CA TYR A 216 19.46 -1.86 -2.30
C TYR A 216 19.16 -1.03 -3.56
N HIS A 217 19.63 -1.51 -4.71
CA HIS A 217 19.34 -0.93 -6.00
C HIS A 217 18.38 -1.84 -6.76
N ARG A 218 17.14 -1.40 -6.83
CA ARG A 218 16.03 -2.13 -7.46
C ARG A 218 16.21 -2.21 -8.96
N GLN A 219 16.04 -3.40 -9.51
CA GLN A 219 16.04 -3.66 -10.96
C GLN A 219 14.83 -4.55 -11.27
N LEU A 220 13.68 -3.94 -11.52
CA LEU A 220 12.44 -4.65 -11.85
C LEU A 220 12.22 -4.69 -13.35
N PRO A 221 11.64 -5.77 -13.88
CA PRO A 221 11.16 -5.81 -15.24
C PRO A 221 10.03 -4.78 -15.42
N ILE A 222 10.07 -4.04 -16.53
CA ILE A 222 9.02 -3.10 -16.89
C ILE A 222 7.88 -3.91 -17.54
N GLU A 223 6.65 -3.72 -17.05
CA GLU A 223 5.48 -4.34 -17.68
C GLU A 223 5.30 -3.79 -19.10
N PRO A 224 5.22 -4.67 -20.12
CA PRO A 224 5.00 -4.21 -21.49
C PRO A 224 3.60 -3.63 -21.66
N VAL A 225 3.47 -2.68 -22.60
CA VAL A 225 2.14 -2.14 -22.95
C VAL A 225 1.27 -3.28 -23.47
N GLN A 226 0.12 -3.46 -22.85
CA GLN A 226 -0.88 -4.48 -23.22
C GLN A 226 -1.45 -4.18 -24.62
N LYS A 227 -1.55 -5.21 -25.46
CA LYS A 227 -1.96 -5.07 -26.87
C LYS A 227 -3.35 -5.66 -27.18
N GLU A 228 -3.91 -6.40 -26.24
CA GLU A 228 -5.22 -7.03 -26.35
C GLU A 228 -5.92 -7.08 -25.00
N ALA A 229 -7.25 -7.08 -25.02
CA ALA A 229 -8.04 -7.25 -23.82
C ALA A 229 -7.91 -8.68 -23.27
N HIS A 230 -7.70 -8.79 -21.97
CA HIS A 230 -7.68 -10.10 -21.30
C HIS A 230 -9.00 -10.36 -20.60
N ARG A 231 -9.47 -11.61 -20.67
CA ARG A 231 -10.72 -12.03 -20.02
C ARG A 231 -10.57 -13.41 -19.38
N LEU A 232 -11.11 -13.57 -18.17
CA LEU A 232 -11.20 -14.83 -17.46
C LEU A 232 -12.61 -15.03 -16.91
N GLU A 233 -13.18 -16.20 -17.13
CA GLU A 233 -14.42 -16.66 -16.49
C GLU A 233 -14.11 -17.68 -15.41
N ILE A 234 -14.55 -17.45 -14.18
CA ILE A 234 -14.39 -18.36 -13.05
C ILE A 234 -15.77 -18.79 -12.57
N ARG A 235 -15.96 -20.09 -12.35
CA ARG A 235 -17.18 -20.67 -11.77
C ARG A 235 -16.86 -21.29 -10.42
N ALA A 236 -17.44 -20.76 -9.35
CA ALA A 236 -17.20 -21.22 -7.99
C ALA A 236 -18.48 -21.23 -7.14
N ASN A 237 -18.41 -21.86 -5.98
CA ASN A 237 -19.50 -21.83 -5.00
C ASN A 237 -19.47 -20.50 -4.23
N VAL A 238 -20.07 -19.48 -4.82
CA VAL A 238 -20.16 -18.11 -4.27
C VAL A 238 -21.61 -17.65 -4.22
N PRO A 239 -21.97 -16.69 -3.33
CA PRO A 239 -23.36 -16.28 -3.14
C PRO A 239 -24.02 -15.66 -4.37
N VAL A 240 -23.27 -14.80 -5.10
CA VAL A 240 -23.76 -14.06 -6.27
C VAL A 240 -22.64 -13.90 -7.29
N ASN A 241 -22.98 -13.52 -8.51
CA ASN A 241 -21.97 -13.17 -9.51
C ASN A 241 -21.22 -11.89 -9.09
N ALA A 242 -19.90 -11.88 -9.35
CA ALA A 242 -19.06 -10.71 -9.18
C ALA A 242 -18.39 -10.34 -10.50
N PHE A 243 -18.29 -9.05 -10.74
CA PHE A 243 -17.64 -8.44 -11.89
C PHE A 243 -16.43 -7.66 -11.43
N VAL A 244 -15.28 -7.87 -12.06
CA VAL A 244 -14.09 -7.04 -11.87
C VAL A 244 -13.47 -6.72 -13.21
N LYS A 245 -13.20 -5.45 -13.42
CA LYS A 245 -12.50 -4.97 -14.60
C LYS A 245 -11.42 -3.99 -14.20
N THR A 246 -10.21 -4.20 -14.72
CA THR A 246 -9.05 -3.36 -14.41
C THR A 246 -8.37 -2.86 -15.66
N TRP A 247 -7.65 -1.77 -15.52
CA TRP A 247 -6.81 -1.16 -16.55
C TRP A 247 -5.48 -0.74 -15.92
N HIS A 248 -4.39 -0.90 -16.66
CA HIS A 248 -3.11 -0.34 -16.21
C HIS A 248 -3.20 1.18 -16.16
N MET A 249 -2.70 1.77 -15.09
CA MET A 249 -2.71 3.21 -14.85
C MET A 249 -1.30 3.73 -14.50
N ALA A 250 -1.14 5.04 -14.55
CA ALA A 250 0.08 5.75 -14.19
C ALA A 250 0.56 5.40 -12.78
N GLY A 251 1.88 5.40 -12.59
CA GLY A 251 2.52 5.23 -11.28
C GLY A 251 2.42 6.50 -10.41
N ARG A 252 2.80 6.35 -9.16
CA ARG A 252 2.62 7.37 -8.09
C ARG A 252 3.28 8.73 -8.39
N LEU A 253 4.36 8.75 -9.14
CA LEU A 253 5.09 9.97 -9.47
C LEU A 253 4.65 10.64 -10.76
N ASP A 254 3.77 10.00 -11.54
CA ASP A 254 3.26 10.53 -12.79
C ASP A 254 2.04 11.44 -12.56
N ASP A 255 1.88 12.49 -13.36
CA ASP A 255 0.71 13.38 -13.26
C ASP A 255 -0.62 12.65 -13.53
N GLY A 256 -0.60 11.59 -14.35
CA GLY A 256 -1.74 10.72 -14.59
C GLY A 256 -2.30 10.03 -13.35
N TYR A 257 -1.48 9.87 -12.30
CA TYR A 257 -1.92 9.32 -11.02
C TYR A 257 -3.04 10.17 -10.39
N TYR A 258 -2.85 11.48 -10.32
CA TYR A 258 -3.82 12.42 -9.72
C TYR A 258 -5.12 12.49 -10.50
N ILE A 259 -5.02 12.35 -11.82
CA ILE A 259 -6.19 12.29 -12.70
C ILE A 259 -6.96 10.99 -12.46
N ALA A 260 -6.26 9.85 -12.37
CA ALA A 260 -6.85 8.55 -12.10
C ALA A 260 -7.53 8.53 -10.72
N ASP A 261 -6.92 9.10 -9.71
CA ASP A 261 -7.48 9.16 -8.35
C ASP A 261 -8.78 9.95 -8.32
N LEU A 262 -8.83 11.17 -8.89
CA LEU A 262 -10.07 11.94 -9.04
C LEU A 262 -11.12 11.21 -9.87
N LEU A 263 -10.69 10.45 -10.88
CA LEU A 263 -11.58 9.66 -11.72
C LEU A 263 -12.24 8.51 -10.95
N THR A 264 -11.53 7.87 -10.02
CA THR A 264 -12.13 6.86 -9.14
C THR A 264 -13.24 7.46 -8.29
N GLU A 265 -13.02 8.66 -7.77
CA GLU A 265 -14.00 9.38 -6.96
C GLU A 265 -15.26 9.79 -7.75
N ILE A 266 -15.08 10.22 -9.00
CA ILE A 266 -16.20 10.55 -9.90
C ILE A 266 -17.02 9.30 -10.21
N LEU A 267 -16.35 8.18 -10.53
CA LEU A 267 -17.02 6.95 -10.94
C LEU A 267 -17.59 6.17 -9.76
N GLY A 268 -16.86 5.97 -8.67
CA GLY A 268 -17.22 5.05 -7.58
C GLY A 268 -17.11 5.61 -6.16
N GLY A 269 -16.68 6.87 -5.97
CA GLY A 269 -16.41 7.47 -4.67
C GLY A 269 -17.65 7.78 -3.81
N GLY A 270 -18.44 6.75 -3.47
CA GLY A 270 -19.57 6.86 -2.54
C GLY A 270 -20.93 7.12 -3.21
N GLY A 271 -21.94 7.46 -2.39
CA GLY A 271 -23.36 7.46 -2.80
C GLY A 271 -23.77 8.47 -3.88
N SER A 272 -22.93 9.43 -4.23
CA SER A 272 -23.17 10.41 -5.31
C SER A 272 -22.33 10.16 -6.56
N SER A 273 -21.62 9.05 -6.62
CA SER A 273 -20.81 8.65 -7.78
C SER A 273 -21.67 8.12 -8.92
N ARG A 274 -21.14 8.19 -10.14
CA ARG A 274 -21.89 7.83 -11.35
C ARG A 274 -22.33 6.36 -11.37
N LEU A 275 -21.40 5.44 -11.08
CA LEU A 275 -21.69 4.00 -11.06
C LEU A 275 -22.75 3.66 -10.00
N PHE A 276 -22.63 4.24 -8.80
CA PHE A 276 -23.59 3.97 -7.73
C PHE A 276 -25.00 4.49 -8.10
N GLN A 277 -25.11 5.73 -8.58
CA GLN A 277 -26.41 6.30 -8.96
C GLN A 277 -27.05 5.50 -10.10
N SER A 278 -26.31 5.30 -11.20
CA SER A 278 -26.85 4.63 -12.37
C SER A 278 -27.09 3.13 -12.14
N LEU A 279 -26.08 2.40 -11.60
CA LEU A 279 -26.11 0.94 -11.66
C LEU A 279 -26.66 0.29 -10.39
N VAL A 280 -26.61 0.97 -9.24
CA VAL A 280 -27.17 0.48 -7.98
C VAL A 280 -28.58 1.06 -7.74
N LYS A 281 -28.73 2.39 -7.86
CA LYS A 281 -29.98 3.05 -7.51
C LYS A 281 -31.04 2.97 -8.61
N GLU A 282 -30.68 3.36 -9.84
CA GLU A 282 -31.63 3.45 -10.95
C GLU A 282 -31.87 2.10 -11.63
N GLN A 283 -30.82 1.48 -12.16
CA GLN A 283 -30.92 0.23 -12.93
C GLN A 283 -30.97 -1.04 -12.06
N GLN A 284 -30.55 -0.98 -10.81
CA GLN A 284 -30.52 -2.10 -9.85
C GLN A 284 -29.82 -3.35 -10.39
N LEU A 285 -28.73 -3.17 -11.14
CA LEU A 285 -27.94 -4.27 -11.70
C LEU A 285 -26.91 -4.81 -10.68
N PHE A 286 -26.42 -3.94 -9.80
CA PHE A 286 -25.45 -4.28 -8.77
C PHE A 286 -26.04 -4.05 -7.38
N SER A 287 -25.69 -4.90 -6.44
CA SER A 287 -25.98 -4.69 -5.01
C SER A 287 -24.97 -3.71 -4.38
N GLY A 288 -23.78 -3.62 -4.97
CA GLY A 288 -22.73 -2.67 -4.66
C GLY A 288 -21.71 -2.69 -5.80
N ILE A 289 -21.18 -1.53 -6.12
CA ILE A 289 -20.13 -1.33 -7.12
C ILE A 289 -19.21 -0.24 -6.64
N ASP A 290 -17.90 -0.49 -6.70
CA ASP A 290 -16.85 0.40 -6.27
C ASP A 290 -15.89 0.67 -7.43
N CYS A 291 -15.27 1.84 -7.40
CA CYS A 291 -14.18 2.21 -8.28
C CYS A 291 -13.03 2.73 -7.42
N TYR A 292 -11.87 2.15 -7.60
CA TYR A 292 -10.67 2.49 -6.83
C TYR A 292 -9.42 2.15 -7.63
N HIS A 293 -8.26 2.53 -7.13
CA HIS A 293 -7.00 2.11 -7.69
C HIS A 293 -6.07 1.55 -6.61
N TYR A 294 -5.22 0.64 -7.02
CA TYR A 294 -4.04 0.30 -6.25
C TYR A 294 -2.92 1.24 -6.69
N GLY A 295 -2.83 2.38 -6.00
CA GLY A 295 -1.82 3.41 -6.19
C GLY A 295 -0.49 2.90 -5.69
N SER A 296 0.29 2.36 -6.59
CA SER A 296 1.62 1.81 -6.34
C SER A 296 2.68 2.79 -6.84
N VAL A 297 3.92 2.67 -6.36
CA VAL A 297 5.03 3.50 -6.83
C VAL A 297 5.21 3.34 -8.35
N ASP A 298 5.24 2.10 -8.83
CA ASP A 298 5.22 1.79 -10.26
C ASP A 298 3.78 1.78 -10.82
N PRO A 299 3.57 1.76 -12.15
CA PRO A 299 2.25 1.68 -12.75
C PRO A 299 1.38 0.56 -12.17
N GLY A 300 0.20 0.93 -11.67
CA GLY A 300 -0.72 0.04 -10.97
C GLY A 300 -1.98 -0.27 -11.77
N LEU A 301 -3.07 -0.57 -11.06
CA LEU A 301 -4.36 -0.93 -11.67
C LEU A 301 -5.47 0.02 -11.21
N PHE A 302 -6.15 0.62 -12.17
CA PHE A 302 -7.45 1.25 -12.00
C PHE A 302 -8.51 0.14 -12.03
N THR A 303 -9.44 0.12 -11.08
CA THR A 303 -10.33 -1.01 -10.84
C THR A 303 -11.76 -0.57 -10.72
N ILE A 304 -12.66 -1.31 -11.38
CA ILE A 304 -14.10 -1.31 -11.10
C ILE A 304 -14.48 -2.73 -10.66
N GLU A 305 -15.06 -2.85 -9.48
CA GLU A 305 -15.47 -4.11 -8.88
C GLU A 305 -16.91 -4.01 -8.37
N GLY A 306 -17.75 -5.01 -8.66
CA GLY A 306 -19.12 -5.03 -8.17
C GLY A 306 -19.72 -6.42 -8.03
N LYS A 307 -20.66 -6.54 -7.11
CA LYS A 307 -21.48 -7.75 -6.95
C LYS A 307 -22.85 -7.52 -7.55
N LEU A 308 -23.26 -8.42 -8.44
CA LEU A 308 -24.53 -8.32 -9.14
C LEU A 308 -25.70 -8.62 -8.21
N VAL A 309 -26.85 -8.04 -8.51
CA VAL A 309 -28.13 -8.49 -7.96
C VAL A 309 -28.43 -9.89 -8.50
N GLN A 310 -28.98 -10.75 -7.68
CA GLN A 310 -29.28 -12.12 -8.06
C GLN A 310 -30.18 -12.19 -9.30
N GLY A 311 -29.80 -13.01 -10.29
CA GLY A 311 -30.52 -13.20 -11.54
C GLY A 311 -30.21 -12.16 -12.63
N VAL A 312 -29.38 -11.15 -12.35
CA VAL A 312 -28.91 -10.20 -13.36
C VAL A 312 -27.90 -10.90 -14.29
N ASP A 313 -28.08 -10.69 -15.60
CA ASP A 313 -27.17 -11.17 -16.62
C ASP A 313 -25.84 -10.40 -16.60
N MET A 314 -24.73 -11.11 -16.60
CA MET A 314 -23.38 -10.55 -16.45
C MET A 314 -23.00 -9.66 -17.66
N ALA A 315 -23.37 -10.06 -18.88
CA ALA A 315 -23.04 -9.27 -20.06
C ALA A 315 -23.83 -7.95 -20.08
N LYS A 316 -25.09 -7.96 -19.60
CA LYS A 316 -25.88 -6.74 -19.41
C LYS A 316 -25.25 -5.83 -18.38
N ALA A 317 -24.77 -6.39 -17.25
CA ALA A 317 -24.15 -5.60 -16.21
C ALA A 317 -22.84 -4.98 -16.69
N GLU A 318 -21.96 -5.72 -17.37
CA GLU A 318 -20.73 -5.20 -17.97
C GLU A 318 -21.04 -4.11 -18.99
N ALA A 319 -22.01 -4.31 -19.88
CA ALA A 319 -22.39 -3.31 -20.88
C ALA A 319 -22.82 -1.99 -20.23
N ALA A 320 -23.57 -2.05 -19.13
CA ALA A 320 -24.00 -0.86 -18.39
C ALA A 320 -22.82 -0.13 -17.70
N VAL A 321 -21.80 -0.86 -17.20
CA VAL A 321 -20.56 -0.27 -16.71
C VAL A 321 -19.82 0.45 -17.84
N MET A 322 -19.67 -0.21 -19.00
CA MET A 322 -18.97 0.38 -20.15
C MET A 322 -19.71 1.60 -20.73
N GLU A 323 -21.04 1.65 -20.62
CA GLU A 323 -21.81 2.84 -20.98
C GLU A 323 -21.43 4.06 -20.12
N GLN A 324 -21.27 3.89 -18.80
CA GLN A 324 -20.83 4.97 -17.91
C GLN A 324 -19.38 5.40 -18.20
N ILE A 325 -18.52 4.48 -18.54
CA ILE A 325 -17.14 4.77 -18.99
C ILE A 325 -17.18 5.53 -20.32
N ASP A 326 -18.02 5.14 -21.26
CA ASP A 326 -18.14 5.80 -22.56
C ASP A 326 -18.65 7.23 -22.45
N ILE A 327 -19.54 7.52 -21.50
CA ILE A 327 -19.99 8.88 -21.21
C ILE A 327 -18.79 9.75 -20.79
N ILE A 328 -17.97 9.28 -19.85
CA ILE A 328 -16.83 10.08 -19.34
C ILE A 328 -15.71 10.25 -20.37
N ARG A 329 -15.59 9.33 -21.33
CA ARG A 329 -14.65 9.44 -22.46
C ARG A 329 -15.11 10.45 -23.52
N LYS A 330 -16.41 10.59 -23.73
CA LYS A 330 -17.00 11.44 -24.79
C LYS A 330 -17.34 12.83 -24.30
N GLU A 331 -17.81 12.94 -23.07
CA GLU A 331 -18.34 14.18 -22.50
C GLU A 331 -17.40 14.72 -21.40
N LEU A 332 -17.34 16.04 -21.28
CA LEU A 332 -16.65 16.66 -20.15
C LEU A 332 -17.47 16.45 -18.87
N VAL A 333 -16.79 16.12 -17.78
CA VAL A 333 -17.39 16.20 -16.45
C VAL A 333 -17.74 17.66 -16.14
N SER A 334 -18.80 17.90 -15.38
CA SER A 334 -19.11 19.28 -14.99
C SER A 334 -18.01 19.83 -14.04
N THR A 335 -17.77 21.13 -14.13
CA THR A 335 -16.84 21.80 -13.21
C THR A 335 -17.26 21.63 -11.75
N GLN A 336 -18.57 21.56 -11.48
CA GLN A 336 -19.11 21.33 -10.15
C GLN A 336 -18.79 19.91 -9.64
N GLU A 337 -18.90 18.89 -10.51
CA GLU A 337 -18.58 17.51 -10.16
C GLU A 337 -17.09 17.34 -9.87
N LEU A 338 -16.22 17.91 -10.72
CA LEU A 338 -14.77 17.89 -10.49
C LEU A 338 -14.41 18.65 -9.21
N GLN A 339 -15.00 19.82 -8.95
CA GLN A 339 -14.73 20.57 -7.73
C GLN A 339 -15.19 19.81 -6.48
N LYS A 340 -16.32 19.10 -6.54
CA LYS A 340 -16.81 18.25 -5.44
C LYS A 340 -15.77 17.19 -5.05
N VAL A 341 -15.20 16.48 -6.02
CA VAL A 341 -14.21 15.42 -5.71
C VAL A 341 -12.88 15.99 -5.23
N LYS A 342 -12.42 17.13 -5.79
CA LYS A 342 -11.25 17.85 -5.27
C LYS A 342 -11.43 18.27 -3.81
N ASN A 343 -12.57 18.83 -3.45
CA ASN A 343 -12.88 19.22 -2.07
C ASN A 343 -12.92 18.00 -1.14
N LYS A 344 -13.40 16.85 -1.65
CA LYS A 344 -13.38 15.59 -0.89
C LYS A 344 -11.94 15.14 -0.64
N THR A 345 -11.09 15.13 -1.66
CA THR A 345 -9.67 14.78 -1.54
C THR A 345 -8.96 15.69 -0.53
N GLU A 346 -9.14 17.02 -0.65
CA GLU A 346 -8.60 17.97 0.33
C GLU A 346 -9.06 17.66 1.76
N SER A 347 -10.34 17.33 1.94
CA SER A 347 -10.88 17.00 3.27
C SER A 347 -10.26 15.71 3.82
N VAL A 348 -10.12 14.66 2.99
CA VAL A 348 -9.48 13.41 3.40
C VAL A 348 -8.04 13.64 3.83
N MET A 349 -7.24 14.34 3.00
CA MET A 349 -5.85 14.68 3.33
C MET A 349 -5.75 15.50 4.62
N ALA A 350 -6.64 16.49 4.81
CA ALA A 350 -6.65 17.30 6.02
C ALA A 350 -6.98 16.48 7.28
N PHE A 351 -7.87 15.49 7.19
CA PHE A 351 -8.18 14.59 8.31
C PHE A 351 -7.07 13.59 8.59
N GLU A 352 -6.41 13.07 7.56
CA GLU A 352 -5.23 12.20 7.72
C GLU A 352 -4.09 12.93 8.43
N ASP A 353 -3.86 14.20 8.10
CA ASP A 353 -2.85 15.05 8.72
C ASP A 353 -3.14 15.41 10.20
N MET A 354 -4.32 15.12 10.73
CA MET A 354 -4.62 15.34 12.15
C MET A 354 -3.87 14.36 13.06
N GLY A 355 -3.64 13.13 12.61
CA GLY A 355 -2.96 12.09 13.37
C GLY A 355 -1.43 12.24 13.33
N ILE A 356 -0.76 12.26 14.48
CA ILE A 356 0.71 12.32 14.54
C ILE A 356 1.35 11.09 13.88
N SER A 357 0.77 9.91 14.06
CA SER A 357 1.23 8.67 13.43
C SER A 357 1.06 8.71 11.91
N SER A 358 -0.06 9.27 11.43
CA SER A 358 -0.30 9.46 9.99
C SER A 358 0.73 10.41 9.38
N ARG A 359 1.01 11.55 10.04
CA ARG A 359 2.05 12.49 9.58
C ARG A 359 3.43 11.84 9.51
N ALA A 360 3.79 11.03 10.52
CA ALA A 360 5.07 10.33 10.54
C ALA A 360 5.18 9.34 9.37
N SER A 361 4.14 8.53 9.14
CA SER A 361 4.11 7.57 8.05
C SER A 361 4.10 8.23 6.68
N SER A 362 3.36 9.34 6.51
CA SER A 362 3.32 10.11 5.27
C SER A 362 4.68 10.75 4.96
N LEU A 363 5.35 11.36 5.95
CA LEU A 363 6.70 11.91 5.77
C LEU A 363 7.70 10.81 5.34
N ALA A 364 7.61 9.61 5.93
CA ALA A 364 8.44 8.48 5.54
C ALA A 364 8.17 8.05 4.09
N PHE A 365 6.90 7.96 3.71
CA PHE A 365 6.48 7.60 2.36
C PHE A 365 6.94 8.61 1.31
N TYR A 366 6.73 9.90 1.55
CA TYR A 366 7.17 10.93 0.60
C TYR A 366 8.71 11.04 0.51
N GLU A 367 9.43 10.81 1.62
CA GLU A 367 10.90 10.69 1.57
C GLU A 367 11.34 9.45 0.75
N LEU A 368 10.59 8.35 0.81
CA LEU A 368 10.82 7.18 -0.06
C LEU A 368 10.65 7.55 -1.54
N LEU A 369 9.66 8.37 -1.87
CA LEU A 369 9.43 8.90 -3.23
C LEU A 369 10.51 9.91 -3.67
N GLY A 370 11.39 10.34 -2.78
CA GLY A 370 12.53 11.21 -3.05
C GLY A 370 12.45 12.62 -2.48
N ASP A 371 11.27 13.08 -2.06
CA ASP A 371 11.07 14.41 -1.45
C ASP A 371 9.93 14.42 -0.43
N ALA A 372 10.27 14.46 0.85
CA ALA A 372 9.29 14.55 1.94
C ALA A 372 8.38 15.79 1.82
N ASN A 373 8.81 16.86 1.13
CA ASN A 373 8.00 18.06 0.94
C ASN A 373 6.81 17.86 0.00
N LEU A 374 6.76 16.77 -0.75
CA LEU A 374 5.56 16.41 -1.52
C LEU A 374 4.31 16.34 -0.63
N MET A 375 4.46 15.98 0.65
CA MET A 375 3.38 16.05 1.63
C MET A 375 2.70 17.42 1.71
N ASN A 376 3.45 18.49 1.51
CA ASN A 376 2.94 19.87 1.58
C ASN A 376 2.42 20.41 0.24
N THR A 377 2.81 19.83 -0.87
CA THR A 377 2.55 20.36 -2.23
C THR A 377 1.64 19.48 -3.07
N GLU A 378 1.34 18.26 -2.64
CA GLU A 378 0.57 17.29 -3.41
C GLU A 378 -0.83 17.78 -3.77
N LEU A 379 -1.49 18.48 -2.84
CA LEU A 379 -2.83 19.01 -3.08
C LEU A 379 -2.89 19.97 -4.27
N GLU A 380 -1.80 20.69 -4.55
CA GLU A 380 -1.71 21.58 -5.73
C GLU A 380 -1.82 20.79 -7.04
N LYS A 381 -1.31 19.56 -7.09
CA LYS A 381 -1.42 18.68 -8.27
C LYS A 381 -2.86 18.25 -8.51
N TYR A 382 -3.62 17.96 -7.46
CA TYR A 382 -5.06 17.68 -7.58
C TYR A 382 -5.83 18.91 -8.09
N TYR A 383 -5.51 20.10 -7.58
CA TYR A 383 -6.17 21.33 -8.02
C TYR A 383 -5.83 21.71 -9.46
N ALA A 384 -4.66 21.33 -9.96
CA ALA A 384 -4.24 21.58 -11.33
C ALA A 384 -5.04 20.77 -12.37
N VAL A 385 -5.63 19.63 -12.01
CA VAL A 385 -6.39 18.78 -12.93
C VAL A 385 -7.60 19.51 -13.48
N THR A 386 -7.79 19.49 -14.80
CA THR A 386 -8.91 20.10 -15.52
C THR A 386 -9.97 19.08 -15.95
N VAL A 387 -11.12 19.53 -16.39
CA VAL A 387 -12.17 18.63 -16.94
C VAL A 387 -11.72 18.00 -18.26
N GLU A 388 -10.89 18.69 -19.01
CA GLU A 388 -10.25 18.19 -20.23
C GLU A 388 -9.25 17.07 -19.93
N ASP A 389 -8.45 17.20 -18.84
CA ASP A 389 -7.51 16.18 -18.40
C ASP A 389 -8.24 14.88 -18.02
N ILE A 390 -9.35 14.97 -17.27
CA ILE A 390 -10.20 13.82 -16.95
C ILE A 390 -10.65 13.10 -18.22
N ARG A 391 -11.20 13.81 -19.20
CA ARG A 391 -11.66 13.19 -20.46
C ARG A 391 -10.49 12.60 -21.26
N ASN A 392 -9.41 13.35 -21.42
CA ASN A 392 -8.28 12.92 -22.25
C ASN A 392 -7.61 11.67 -21.63
N TYR A 393 -7.36 11.68 -20.33
CA TYR A 393 -6.80 10.53 -19.63
C TYR A 393 -7.75 9.32 -19.66
N SER A 394 -9.07 9.55 -19.56
CA SER A 394 -10.08 8.49 -19.68
C SER A 394 -10.03 7.78 -21.04
N ASN A 395 -9.73 8.50 -22.12
CA ASN A 395 -9.61 7.89 -23.45
C ASN A 395 -8.41 6.94 -23.54
N ASP A 396 -7.29 7.30 -22.94
CA ASP A 396 -6.08 6.48 -22.92
C ASP A 396 -6.24 5.31 -21.93
N LEU A 397 -6.68 5.60 -20.70
CA LEU A 397 -6.85 4.62 -19.63
C LEU A 397 -7.83 3.51 -20.05
N PHE A 398 -9.01 3.86 -20.52
CA PHE A 398 -10.08 2.93 -20.86
C PHE A 398 -10.02 2.41 -22.30
N ALA A 399 -8.84 2.43 -22.92
CA ALA A 399 -8.63 1.73 -24.18
C ALA A 399 -8.97 0.23 -24.00
N GLU A 400 -9.68 -0.35 -24.97
CA GLU A 400 -10.11 -1.76 -24.91
C GLU A 400 -8.91 -2.69 -24.71
N THR A 401 -7.82 -2.46 -25.42
CA THR A 401 -6.59 -3.24 -25.33
C THR A 401 -5.92 -3.18 -23.97
N ASN A 402 -6.21 -2.17 -23.13
CA ASN A 402 -5.66 -2.01 -21.79
C ASN A 402 -6.49 -2.72 -20.70
N SER A 403 -7.59 -3.41 -21.07
CA SER A 403 -8.54 -3.95 -20.09
C SER A 403 -8.28 -5.40 -19.72
N ASN A 404 -8.51 -5.72 -18.44
CA ASN A 404 -8.50 -7.07 -17.89
C ASN A 404 -9.83 -7.30 -17.17
N THR A 405 -10.56 -8.36 -17.53
CA THR A 405 -11.91 -8.61 -17.01
C THR A 405 -11.99 -10.00 -16.37
N ILE A 406 -12.53 -10.06 -15.16
CA ILE A 406 -12.95 -11.33 -14.55
C ILE A 406 -14.46 -11.34 -14.37
N TRP A 407 -15.09 -12.37 -14.92
CA TRP A 407 -16.45 -12.75 -14.56
C TRP A 407 -16.38 -13.89 -13.54
N TYR A 408 -16.75 -13.59 -12.31
CA TYR A 408 -16.77 -14.57 -11.24
C TYR A 408 -18.21 -15.03 -11.02
N LEU A 409 -18.54 -16.22 -11.53
CA LEU A 409 -19.91 -16.72 -11.64
C LEU A 409 -20.23 -17.71 -10.52
N SER A 410 -21.40 -17.55 -9.92
CA SER A 410 -22.00 -18.54 -9.02
C SER A 410 -22.36 -19.81 -9.78
N LYS A 411 -22.08 -20.98 -9.18
CA LYS A 411 -22.49 -22.31 -9.71
C LYS A 411 -23.94 -22.58 -9.47
#